data_82f5d4b3e0ad7bc3115977757bcbed67
#
_entry.id   82f5d4b3e0ad7bc3115977757bcbed67
#
_cell.length_a   1.000
_cell.length_b   1.000
_cell.length_c   1.000
_cell.angle_alpha   90.00
_cell.angle_beta   90.00
_cell.angle_gamma   90.00
#
_symmetry.space_group_name_H-M   'P 1'
#
loop_
_entity.id
_entity.type
_entity.pdbx_description
1 polymer ?
#
loop_
_entity_poly.entity_id
_entity_poly.type
_entity_poly.pdbx_seq_one_letter_code
_entity_poly.pdbx_strand_id
1 'polypeptide(L)'
;MKIYYDSSLWYTKEKSRKQVEECKSKQKINWEFEYLGQKHYIPYVYRFKKGIVFDIITPIGDEVFKAYIKKYEAVDFSDEAQRGEIEEVHPYQSIKLSKIWINGVKVEKGYSSSASLCSSIQDDEGMYKKFKKAYREILKDEIHFGVERCCIPYPKAAEGFQKFKRIKRGDVIKNLKFETREVERHYHLEKKFKLSSDKPTYEFEMEHPVTKEKYVLSFERGEEDSWQMEDLQCYVTSATYEITPPLKMGERLNIDSSINYSKK
;
A
#
# COMPACT_ATOMS: atom_id res chain seq x y z
N MET A 1 17.43 19.76 -5.67
CA MET A 1 16.57 18.79 -6.43
C MET A 1 15.46 19.58 -7.12
N LYS A 2 15.21 19.33 -8.40
CA LYS A 2 14.04 19.88 -9.11
C LYS A 2 12.82 19.02 -8.82
N ILE A 3 11.69 19.66 -8.53
CA ILE A 3 10.40 19.00 -8.25
C ILE A 3 9.40 19.45 -9.30
N TYR A 4 8.63 18.51 -9.78
CA TYR A 4 7.59 18.70 -10.77
C TYR A 4 6.22 18.32 -10.20
N TYR A 5 5.13 18.72 -10.85
CA TYR A 5 3.79 18.34 -10.45
C TYR A 5 3.49 16.90 -10.91
N ASP A 6 4.11 15.96 -10.23
CA ASP A 6 4.03 14.52 -10.48
C ASP A 6 4.45 13.78 -9.20
N SER A 7 3.94 12.58 -8.99
CA SER A 7 4.35 11.70 -7.88
C SER A 7 5.59 10.86 -8.21
N SER A 8 6.04 10.82 -9.47
CA SER A 8 7.21 10.01 -9.86
C SER A 8 8.48 10.45 -9.12
N LEU A 9 9.17 9.51 -8.53
CA LEU A 9 10.50 9.68 -7.94
C LEU A 9 11.59 9.67 -9.03
N TRP A 10 11.29 9.04 -10.16
CA TRP A 10 12.19 8.82 -11.28
C TRP A 10 11.90 9.83 -12.40
N TYR A 11 12.82 10.75 -12.62
CA TYR A 11 12.75 11.67 -13.75
C TYR A 11 13.87 11.36 -14.74
N THR A 12 13.52 10.78 -15.87
CA THR A 12 14.41 10.72 -17.05
C THR A 12 14.36 12.05 -17.80
N LYS A 13 15.48 12.46 -18.39
CA LYS A 13 15.57 13.70 -19.19
C LYS A 13 14.52 13.78 -20.31
N GLU A 14 14.03 12.65 -20.81
CA GLU A 14 13.02 12.57 -21.86
C GLU A 14 11.61 12.94 -21.39
N LYS A 15 11.22 12.56 -20.16
CA LYS A 15 9.94 12.98 -19.57
C LYS A 15 9.92 14.47 -19.20
N SER A 16 11.07 15.08 -18.94
CA SER A 16 11.16 16.49 -18.53
C SER A 16 10.88 17.48 -19.67
N ARG A 17 10.89 17.05 -20.94
CA ARG A 17 10.70 17.93 -22.10
C ARG A 17 9.25 18.17 -22.50
N LYS A 18 8.28 17.37 -21.99
CA LYS A 18 6.87 17.51 -22.36
C LYS A 18 6.00 17.82 -21.14
N GLN A 19 5.70 19.10 -20.94
CA GLN A 19 4.49 19.61 -20.23
C GLN A 19 4.39 19.39 -18.70
N VAL A 20 5.46 19.13 -17.96
CA VAL A 20 5.34 19.01 -16.51
C VAL A 20 5.72 20.34 -15.85
N GLU A 21 4.81 20.90 -15.07
CA GLU A 21 5.03 22.17 -14.37
C GLU A 21 6.16 22.02 -13.35
N GLU A 22 7.25 22.82 -13.47
CA GLU A 22 8.32 22.90 -12.49
C GLU A 22 7.89 23.71 -11.27
N CYS A 23 8.33 23.33 -10.08
CA CYS A 23 8.00 24.04 -8.84
C CYS A 23 8.53 25.46 -8.85
N LYS A 24 7.65 26.42 -8.57
CA LYS A 24 7.99 27.83 -8.44
C LYS A 24 8.01 28.34 -7.00
N SER A 25 7.48 27.57 -6.06
CA SER A 25 7.36 27.99 -4.66
C SER A 25 7.50 26.80 -3.72
N LYS A 26 8.47 26.91 -2.82
CA LYS A 26 8.78 25.92 -1.80
C LYS A 26 8.49 26.52 -0.42
N GLN A 27 7.70 25.82 0.38
CA GLN A 27 7.40 26.20 1.76
C GLN A 27 8.08 25.18 2.70
N LYS A 28 8.91 25.67 3.62
CA LYS A 28 9.50 24.86 4.70
C LYS A 28 8.41 24.70 5.78
N ILE A 29 8.17 23.46 6.20
CA ILE A 29 7.13 23.11 7.19
C ILE A 29 7.66 22.27 8.34
N ASN A 30 8.59 21.35 8.08
CA ASN A 30 9.22 20.45 9.06
C ASN A 30 8.19 19.72 9.93
N TRP A 31 7.15 19.15 9.32
CA TRP A 31 6.17 18.35 10.04
C TRP A 31 6.69 16.94 10.25
N GLU A 32 6.32 16.38 11.38
CA GLU A 32 6.60 14.99 11.73
C GLU A 32 5.33 14.32 12.23
N PHE A 33 5.25 13.01 12.03
CA PHE A 33 4.15 12.18 12.54
C PHE A 33 4.64 10.74 12.66
N GLU A 34 3.86 9.91 13.36
CA GLU A 34 4.13 8.49 13.51
C GLU A 34 3.05 7.68 12.77
N TYR A 35 3.48 6.63 12.08
CA TYR A 35 2.61 5.69 11.40
C TYR A 35 3.25 4.30 11.41
N LEU A 36 2.51 3.27 11.82
CA LEU A 36 2.99 1.89 11.98
C LEU A 36 4.29 1.78 12.80
N GLY A 37 4.43 2.57 13.86
CA GLY A 37 5.61 2.59 14.72
C GLY A 37 6.85 3.25 14.11
N GLN A 38 6.73 3.84 12.92
CA GLN A 38 7.81 4.56 12.25
C GLN A 38 7.58 6.06 12.29
N LYS A 39 8.65 6.82 12.46
CA LYS A 39 8.63 8.28 12.43
C LYS A 39 8.84 8.79 11.02
N HIS A 40 7.93 9.62 10.56
CA HIS A 40 7.88 10.19 9.23
C HIS A 40 8.03 11.70 9.26
N TYR A 41 8.66 12.27 8.24
CA TYR A 41 8.94 13.69 8.14
C TYR A 41 8.46 14.26 6.81
N ILE A 42 7.80 15.42 6.85
CA ILE A 42 7.46 16.21 5.67
C ILE A 42 8.21 17.55 5.80
N PRO A 43 9.40 17.69 5.23
CA PRO A 43 10.21 18.90 5.41
C PRO A 43 9.69 20.10 4.63
N TYR A 44 9.13 19.85 3.46
CA TYR A 44 8.71 20.88 2.53
C TYR A 44 7.41 20.55 1.80
N VAL A 45 6.65 21.59 1.47
CA VAL A 45 5.56 21.53 0.48
C VAL A 45 5.96 22.37 -0.73
N TYR A 46 5.89 21.78 -1.90
CA TYR A 46 6.14 22.40 -3.19
C TYR A 46 4.81 22.77 -3.82
N ARG A 47 4.61 24.05 -4.17
CA ARG A 47 3.33 24.57 -4.64
C ARG A 47 3.34 24.80 -6.14
N PHE A 48 2.26 24.36 -6.78
CA PHE A 48 2.04 24.46 -8.22
C PHE A 48 0.71 25.15 -8.50
N LYS A 49 0.41 25.43 -9.78
CA LYS A 49 -0.91 25.99 -10.15
C LYS A 49 -2.06 25.05 -9.84
N LYS A 50 -1.83 23.73 -10.01
CA LYS A 50 -2.86 22.69 -9.92
C LYS A 50 -2.98 22.06 -8.53
N GLY A 51 -1.96 22.18 -7.69
CA GLY A 51 -1.91 21.50 -6.40
C GLY A 51 -0.56 21.63 -5.69
N ILE A 52 -0.29 20.68 -4.85
CA ILE A 52 0.95 20.59 -4.07
C ILE A 52 1.65 19.25 -4.33
N VAL A 53 2.96 19.24 -4.14
CA VAL A 53 3.77 18.03 -4.04
C VAL A 53 4.57 18.10 -2.76
N PHE A 54 4.74 16.99 -2.07
CA PHE A 54 5.64 16.88 -0.93
C PHE A 54 6.23 15.49 -0.87
N ASP A 55 7.39 15.38 -0.23
CA ASP A 55 8.04 14.11 0.04
C ASP A 55 7.88 13.78 1.52
N ILE A 56 7.51 12.54 1.81
CA ILE A 56 7.54 11.94 3.14
C ILE A 56 8.85 11.18 3.24
N ILE A 57 9.64 11.48 4.26
CA ILE A 57 10.95 10.88 4.49
C ILE A 57 10.88 10.06 5.77
N THR A 58 11.31 8.80 5.69
CA THR A 58 11.26 7.85 6.80
C THR A 58 12.65 7.27 7.01
N PRO A 59 13.42 7.73 8.01
CA PRO A 59 14.68 7.10 8.38
C PRO A 59 14.48 5.63 8.75
N ILE A 60 15.41 4.78 8.33
CA ILE A 60 15.39 3.35 8.61
C ILE A 60 16.72 2.95 9.24
N GLY A 61 16.65 2.36 10.43
CA GLY A 61 17.85 1.92 11.14
C GLY A 61 18.60 0.83 10.36
N ASP A 62 19.92 0.89 10.41
CA ASP A 62 20.81 -0.03 9.70
C ASP A 62 20.55 -1.50 10.06
N GLU A 63 20.29 -1.81 11.33
CA GLU A 63 20.00 -3.17 11.79
C GLU A 63 18.67 -3.70 11.20
N VAL A 64 17.66 -2.85 11.11
CA VAL A 64 16.36 -3.22 10.50
C VAL A 64 16.55 -3.52 9.01
N PHE A 65 17.31 -2.69 8.33
CA PHE A 65 17.60 -2.87 6.91
C PHE A 65 18.40 -4.15 6.66
N LYS A 66 19.47 -4.41 7.43
CA LYS A 66 20.28 -5.63 7.31
C LYS A 66 19.47 -6.90 7.58
N ALA A 67 18.61 -6.88 8.60
CA ALA A 67 17.73 -8.01 8.90
C ALA A 67 16.77 -8.31 7.74
N TYR A 68 16.24 -7.27 7.10
CA TYR A 68 15.41 -7.40 5.91
C TYR A 68 16.20 -7.99 4.73
N ILE A 69 17.39 -7.45 4.40
CA ILE A 69 18.20 -7.93 3.28
C ILE A 69 18.56 -9.41 3.45
N LYS A 70 18.93 -9.82 4.65
CA LYS A 70 19.22 -11.23 4.95
C LYS A 70 18.02 -12.15 4.67
N LYS A 71 16.81 -11.70 4.98
CA LYS A 71 15.59 -12.45 4.66
C LYS A 71 15.31 -12.44 3.16
N TYR A 72 15.43 -11.29 2.53
CA TYR A 72 15.18 -11.08 1.10
C TYR A 72 16.06 -11.99 0.23
N GLU A 73 17.35 -12.12 0.57
CA GLU A 73 18.30 -13.00 -0.16
C GLU A 73 17.97 -14.50 -0.03
N ALA A 74 17.21 -14.88 0.99
CA ALA A 74 16.81 -16.27 1.22
C ALA A 74 15.43 -16.63 0.62
N VAL A 75 14.72 -15.66 0.01
CA VAL A 75 13.36 -15.85 -0.51
C VAL A 75 13.39 -16.54 -1.87
N ASP A 76 12.59 -17.59 -2.00
CA ASP A 76 12.20 -18.09 -3.31
C ASP A 76 11.04 -17.26 -3.87
N PHE A 77 11.33 -16.38 -4.82
CA PHE A 77 10.35 -15.50 -5.44
C PHE A 77 9.34 -16.22 -6.35
N SER A 78 9.52 -17.49 -6.62
CA SER A 78 8.51 -18.32 -7.29
C SER A 78 7.41 -18.76 -6.31
N ASP A 79 7.71 -18.76 -5.00
CA ASP A 79 6.78 -19.07 -3.92
C ASP A 79 6.01 -17.82 -3.51
N GLU A 80 4.68 -17.83 -3.68
CA GLU A 80 3.80 -16.71 -3.38
C GLU A 80 3.73 -16.40 -1.87
N ALA A 81 3.78 -17.42 -1.03
CA ALA A 81 3.75 -17.24 0.42
C ALA A 81 5.00 -16.51 0.90
N GLN A 82 6.19 -16.93 0.43
CA GLN A 82 7.45 -16.28 0.79
C GLN A 82 7.52 -14.84 0.27
N ARG A 83 6.97 -14.57 -0.94
CA ARG A 83 6.82 -13.19 -1.43
C ARG A 83 5.95 -12.35 -0.50
N GLY A 84 4.81 -12.87 -0.06
CA GLY A 84 3.93 -12.19 0.88
C GLY A 84 4.64 -11.88 2.20
N GLU A 85 5.34 -12.85 2.77
CA GLU A 85 6.08 -12.69 4.02
C GLU A 85 7.20 -11.64 3.93
N ILE A 86 7.93 -11.58 2.81
CA ILE A 86 9.00 -10.59 2.65
C ILE A 86 8.44 -9.17 2.42
N GLU A 87 7.30 -9.04 1.77
CA GLU A 87 6.61 -7.76 1.61
C GLU A 87 6.12 -7.20 2.96
N GLU A 88 5.64 -8.06 3.85
CA GLU A 88 5.19 -7.65 5.19
C GLU A 88 6.32 -7.14 6.08
N VAL A 89 7.49 -7.75 6.00
CA VAL A 89 8.66 -7.33 6.78
C VAL A 89 9.48 -6.25 6.07
N HIS A 90 8.99 -5.73 4.94
CA HIS A 90 9.68 -4.66 4.22
C HIS A 90 9.90 -3.46 5.14
N PRO A 91 11.14 -2.95 5.26
CA PRO A 91 11.52 -1.95 6.27
C PRO A 91 10.85 -0.59 6.06
N TYR A 92 10.30 -0.36 4.89
CA TYR A 92 9.50 0.82 4.58
C TYR A 92 8.10 0.42 4.11
N GLN A 93 7.10 0.78 4.89
CA GLN A 93 5.69 0.59 4.53
C GLN A 93 5.12 1.91 4.00
N SER A 94 4.67 1.91 2.73
CA SER A 94 4.06 3.11 2.13
C SER A 94 2.74 3.46 2.83
N ILE A 95 2.46 4.75 2.94
CA ILE A 95 1.26 5.24 3.61
C ILE A 95 0.04 5.05 2.72
N LYS A 96 -0.86 4.19 3.12
CA LYS A 96 -2.09 3.89 2.36
C LYS A 96 -3.14 4.98 2.61
N LEU A 97 -3.01 6.11 1.92
CA LEU A 97 -3.93 7.23 2.06
C LEU A 97 -5.34 6.88 1.53
N SER A 98 -6.37 7.23 2.29
CA SER A 98 -7.78 7.11 1.88
C SER A 98 -8.44 8.46 1.67
N LYS A 99 -8.15 9.43 2.53
CA LYS A 99 -8.68 10.79 2.43
C LYS A 99 -7.62 11.81 2.82
N ILE A 100 -7.68 12.96 2.18
CA ILE A 100 -6.71 14.05 2.36
C ILE A 100 -7.46 15.37 2.50
N TRP A 101 -7.02 16.21 3.43
CA TRP A 101 -7.49 17.60 3.57
C TRP A 101 -6.29 18.54 3.54
N ILE A 102 -6.44 19.64 2.83
CA ILE A 102 -5.49 20.74 2.80
C ILE A 102 -6.15 21.94 3.47
N ASN A 103 -5.57 22.46 4.55
CA ASN A 103 -6.15 23.58 5.33
C ASN A 103 -7.62 23.35 5.71
N GLY A 104 -7.97 22.10 6.06
CA GLY A 104 -9.33 21.70 6.43
C GLY A 104 -10.31 21.51 5.26
N VAL A 105 -9.85 21.66 4.01
CA VAL A 105 -10.68 21.42 2.82
C VAL A 105 -10.32 20.06 2.22
N LYS A 106 -11.34 19.19 2.09
CA LYS A 106 -11.15 17.82 1.57
C LYS A 106 -10.77 17.84 0.09
N VAL A 107 -9.82 17.00 -0.27
CA VAL A 107 -9.47 16.70 -1.67
C VAL A 107 -10.34 15.52 -2.12
N GLU A 108 -11.17 15.75 -3.14
CA GLU A 108 -12.16 14.76 -3.56
C GLU A 108 -11.53 13.56 -4.29
N LYS A 109 -10.61 13.83 -5.21
CA LYS A 109 -9.95 12.80 -6.04
C LYS A 109 -8.72 13.34 -6.76
N GLY A 110 -7.99 12.44 -7.40
CA GLY A 110 -6.90 12.78 -8.32
C GLY A 110 -5.55 12.99 -7.65
N TYR A 111 -5.36 12.52 -6.42
CA TYR A 111 -4.04 12.43 -5.81
C TYR A 111 -3.34 11.13 -6.21
N SER A 112 -2.03 11.17 -6.23
CA SER A 112 -1.16 10.03 -6.50
C SER A 112 0.05 10.05 -5.59
N SER A 113 0.60 8.88 -5.28
CA SER A 113 1.89 8.75 -4.60
C SER A 113 2.75 7.68 -5.26
N SER A 114 4.07 7.81 -5.06
CA SER A 114 5.06 6.80 -5.40
C SER A 114 6.06 6.71 -4.28
N ALA A 115 6.39 5.51 -3.88
CA ALA A 115 7.28 5.22 -2.78
C ALA A 115 8.49 4.42 -3.24
N SER A 116 9.61 4.58 -2.56
CA SER A 116 10.82 3.79 -2.77
C SER A 116 11.65 3.71 -1.50
N LEU A 117 12.32 2.59 -1.33
CA LEU A 117 13.38 2.41 -0.36
C LEU A 117 14.70 2.85 -0.98
N CYS A 118 15.41 3.74 -0.30
CA CYS A 118 16.71 4.27 -0.71
C CYS A 118 17.80 3.74 0.22
N SER A 119 18.86 3.22 -0.36
CA SER A 119 20.01 2.71 0.37
C SER A 119 21.31 3.17 -0.28
N SER A 120 22.34 3.39 0.55
CA SER A 120 23.69 3.67 0.06
C SER A 120 24.34 2.48 -0.64
N ILE A 121 23.85 1.26 -0.39
CA ILE A 121 24.36 0.01 -0.92
C ILE A 121 23.84 -0.24 -2.36
N GLN A 122 22.62 0.24 -2.67
CA GLN A 122 21.95 0.07 -3.95
C GLN A 122 21.50 1.41 -4.51
N ASP A 123 22.39 2.19 -5.07
CA ASP A 123 22.08 3.51 -5.68
C ASP A 123 22.26 3.49 -7.20
N ASP A 124 21.58 2.59 -7.87
CA ASP A 124 21.72 2.33 -9.32
C ASP A 124 21.43 3.56 -10.19
N GLU A 125 20.60 4.49 -9.73
CA GLU A 125 20.21 5.69 -10.47
C GLU A 125 20.58 7.02 -9.79
N GLY A 126 21.42 6.99 -8.77
CA GLY A 126 21.82 8.17 -8.00
C GLY A 126 20.66 8.80 -7.21
N MET A 127 19.59 8.04 -6.94
CA MET A 127 18.43 8.49 -6.20
C MET A 127 18.77 8.72 -4.72
N TYR A 128 19.46 7.78 -4.11
CA TYR A 128 19.94 7.91 -2.74
C TYR A 128 20.71 9.22 -2.54
N LYS A 129 21.74 9.48 -3.35
CA LYS A 129 22.57 10.70 -3.26
C LYS A 129 21.72 11.96 -3.44
N LYS A 130 20.76 11.93 -4.32
CA LYS A 130 19.85 13.05 -4.64
C LYS A 130 18.97 13.41 -3.45
N PHE A 131 18.32 12.41 -2.83
CA PHE A 131 17.46 12.60 -1.65
C PHE A 131 18.27 12.89 -0.40
N LYS A 132 19.37 12.17 -0.18
CA LYS A 132 20.30 12.44 0.94
C LYS A 132 20.77 13.90 0.96
N LYS A 133 21.17 14.44 -0.19
CA LYS A 133 21.56 15.85 -0.34
C LYS A 133 20.38 16.81 -0.08
N ALA A 134 19.19 16.47 -0.60
CA ALA A 134 18.00 17.34 -0.49
C ALA A 134 17.46 17.43 0.94
N TYR A 135 17.57 16.35 1.72
CA TYR A 135 16.98 16.18 3.06
C TYR A 135 18.05 15.93 4.14
N ARG A 136 19.25 16.44 3.94
CA ARG A 136 20.40 16.25 4.85
C ARG A 136 20.12 16.61 6.31
N GLU A 137 19.23 17.59 6.58
CA GLU A 137 18.86 18.01 7.94
C GLU A 137 18.13 16.90 8.71
N ILE A 138 17.37 16.03 8.01
CA ILE A 138 16.64 14.92 8.58
C ILE A 138 17.49 13.64 8.56
N LEU A 139 18.10 13.38 7.41
CA LEU A 139 18.79 12.12 7.16
C LEU A 139 20.22 12.04 7.73
N LYS A 140 20.80 13.16 8.20
CA LYS A 140 22.13 13.22 8.85
C LYS A 140 23.05 12.05 8.47
N ASP A 141 23.21 11.09 9.40
CA ASP A 141 24.06 9.90 9.25
C ASP A 141 23.29 8.66 8.74
N GLU A 142 21.98 8.80 8.52
CA GLU A 142 21.14 7.71 8.03
C GLU A 142 21.57 7.25 6.63
N ILE A 143 21.84 5.96 6.49
CA ILE A 143 22.27 5.34 5.24
C ILE A 143 21.12 4.62 4.50
N HIS A 144 20.00 4.43 5.19
CA HIS A 144 18.79 3.84 4.64
C HIS A 144 17.58 4.69 4.99
N PHE A 145 16.67 4.87 4.05
CA PHE A 145 15.45 5.63 4.28
C PHE A 145 14.38 5.30 3.23
N GLY A 146 13.12 5.34 3.65
CA GLY A 146 11.99 5.39 2.74
C GLY A 146 11.76 6.81 2.23
N VAL A 147 11.33 6.94 0.98
CA VAL A 147 10.83 8.18 0.42
C VAL A 147 9.50 7.92 -0.28
N GLU A 148 8.48 8.71 0.05
CA GLU A 148 7.21 8.69 -0.67
C GLU A 148 6.88 10.10 -1.14
N ARG A 149 6.69 10.26 -2.46
CA ARG A 149 6.28 11.52 -3.07
C ARG A 149 4.79 11.51 -3.31
N CYS A 150 4.11 12.46 -2.69
CA CYS A 150 2.68 12.69 -2.86
C CYS A 150 2.45 13.88 -3.77
N CYS A 151 1.61 13.70 -4.80
CA CYS A 151 1.11 14.76 -5.68
C CYS A 151 -0.40 14.90 -5.46
N ILE A 152 -0.82 16.06 -4.94
CA ILE A 152 -2.18 16.29 -4.48
C ILE A 152 -2.75 17.54 -5.18
N PRO A 153 -3.86 17.42 -5.92
CA PRO A 153 -4.51 18.58 -6.52
C PRO A 153 -5.14 19.47 -5.45
N TYR A 154 -5.27 20.75 -5.73
CA TYR A 154 -6.10 21.60 -4.87
C TYR A 154 -7.55 21.15 -4.91
N PRO A 155 -8.25 21.20 -3.76
CA PRO A 155 -9.67 20.91 -3.72
C PRO A 155 -10.41 21.77 -4.73
N LYS A 156 -11.29 21.15 -5.52
CA LYS A 156 -12.18 21.91 -6.40
C LYS A 156 -13.14 22.73 -5.53
N ALA A 157 -13.48 23.93 -5.96
CA ALA A 157 -14.53 24.69 -5.31
C ALA A 157 -15.83 23.86 -5.40
N ALA A 158 -16.40 23.49 -4.25
CA ALA A 158 -17.72 22.90 -4.22
C ALA A 158 -18.73 23.90 -4.82
N GLU A 159 -19.67 23.39 -5.58
CA GLU A 159 -20.80 24.19 -6.05
C GLU A 159 -21.64 24.62 -4.84
N GLY A 160 -22.04 25.87 -4.77
CA GLY A 160 -22.87 26.41 -3.70
C GLY A 160 -22.13 27.23 -2.64
N PHE A 161 -22.66 27.23 -1.41
CA PHE A 161 -22.20 28.05 -0.27
C PHE A 161 -20.74 27.83 0.19
N GLN A 162 -20.07 26.81 -0.28
CA GLN A 162 -18.67 26.55 0.08
C GLN A 162 -17.63 27.31 -0.76
N LYS A 163 -18.03 28.25 -1.62
CA LYS A 163 -17.11 29.10 -2.41
C LYS A 163 -16.05 29.83 -1.58
N PHE A 164 -16.29 30.05 -0.29
CA PHE A 164 -15.38 30.75 0.62
C PHE A 164 -14.18 29.94 1.11
N LYS A 165 -14.16 28.60 0.95
CA LYS A 165 -13.05 27.74 1.38
C LYS A 165 -12.09 27.34 0.27
N ARG A 166 -12.01 28.14 -0.79
CA ARG A 166 -11.11 27.87 -1.92
C ARG A 166 -9.66 28.15 -1.54
N ILE A 167 -8.81 27.11 -1.60
CA ILE A 167 -7.36 27.30 -1.44
C ILE A 167 -6.83 27.95 -2.71
N LYS A 168 -6.24 29.15 -2.55
CA LYS A 168 -5.60 29.89 -3.64
C LYS A 168 -4.13 29.50 -3.73
N ARG A 169 -3.54 29.64 -4.91
CA ARG A 169 -2.12 29.35 -5.18
C ARG A 169 -1.14 30.03 -4.20
N GLY A 170 -1.52 31.20 -3.67
CA GLY A 170 -0.71 31.99 -2.73
C GLY A 170 -0.87 31.59 -1.26
N ASP A 171 -1.89 30.79 -0.94
CA ASP A 171 -2.21 30.48 0.45
C ASP A 171 -1.13 29.58 1.06
N VAL A 172 -0.75 29.92 2.28
CA VAL A 172 0.17 29.09 3.06
C VAL A 172 -0.53 27.77 3.42
N ILE A 173 0.17 26.65 3.22
CA ILE A 173 -0.31 25.36 3.70
C ILE A 173 -0.02 25.30 5.20
N LYS A 174 -1.09 25.40 6.00
CA LYS A 174 -1.00 25.43 7.47
C LYS A 174 -1.11 24.03 8.08
N ASN A 175 -1.90 23.17 7.45
CA ASN A 175 -2.06 21.77 7.87
C ASN A 175 -2.39 20.87 6.69
N LEU A 176 -2.01 19.60 6.83
CA LEU A 176 -2.47 18.47 6.03
C LEU A 176 -3.06 17.46 7.02
N LYS A 177 -4.28 17.00 6.75
CA LYS A 177 -4.86 15.88 7.47
C LYS A 177 -4.94 14.70 6.52
N PHE A 178 -4.53 13.54 6.99
CA PHE A 178 -4.64 12.26 6.29
C PHE A 178 -5.53 11.31 7.08
N GLU A 179 -6.35 10.54 6.37
CA GLU A 179 -6.91 9.29 6.85
C GLU A 179 -6.27 8.18 6.02
N THR A 180 -5.85 7.13 6.69
CA THR A 180 -5.25 5.95 6.04
C THR A 180 -6.32 4.88 5.85
N ARG A 181 -6.09 3.98 4.88
CA ARG A 181 -6.86 2.74 4.77
C ARG A 181 -6.33 1.76 5.81
N GLU A 182 -7.17 0.84 6.22
CA GLU A 182 -6.71 -0.36 6.89
C GLU A 182 -5.72 -1.09 5.99
N VAL A 183 -4.66 -1.59 6.58
CA VAL A 183 -3.68 -2.41 5.86
C VAL A 183 -4.23 -3.84 5.91
N GLU A 184 -4.79 -4.29 4.79
CA GLU A 184 -5.13 -5.70 4.63
C GLU A 184 -3.83 -6.49 4.52
N ARG A 185 -3.69 -7.50 5.37
CA ARG A 185 -2.60 -8.45 5.32
C ARG A 185 -3.18 -9.79 4.87
N HIS A 186 -2.57 -10.39 3.87
CA HIS A 186 -2.96 -11.68 3.34
C HIS A 186 -1.96 -12.73 3.78
N TYR A 187 -2.44 -13.78 4.39
CA TYR A 187 -1.63 -14.92 4.80
C TYR A 187 -2.09 -16.15 4.05
N HIS A 188 -1.16 -16.84 3.42
CA HIS A 188 -1.47 -18.09 2.73
C HIS A 188 -1.55 -19.23 3.75
N LEU A 189 -2.66 -19.96 3.70
CA LEU A 189 -2.88 -21.18 4.46
C LEU A 189 -2.90 -22.35 3.47
N GLU A 190 -1.82 -23.11 3.41
CA GLU A 190 -1.71 -24.26 2.51
C GLU A 190 -2.57 -25.44 3.02
N LYS A 191 -3.88 -25.34 2.84
CA LYS A 191 -4.81 -26.45 3.10
C LYS A 191 -5.65 -26.71 1.86
N LYS A 192 -5.55 -27.92 1.32
CA LYS A 192 -6.38 -28.40 0.22
C LYS A 192 -7.35 -29.44 0.76
N PHE A 193 -8.62 -29.31 0.43
CA PHE A 193 -9.65 -30.29 0.78
C PHE A 193 -10.59 -30.48 -0.37
N LYS A 194 -11.32 -31.59 -0.37
CA LYS A 194 -12.34 -31.94 -1.36
C LYS A 194 -13.61 -32.33 -0.65
N LEU A 195 -14.71 -31.67 -0.98
CA LEU A 195 -16.04 -32.08 -0.58
C LEU A 195 -16.60 -33.02 -1.66
N SER A 196 -17.05 -34.18 -1.25
CA SER A 196 -17.66 -35.16 -2.14
C SER A 196 -19.06 -35.58 -1.63
N SER A 197 -19.85 -36.21 -2.47
CA SER A 197 -21.22 -36.63 -2.10
C SER A 197 -21.24 -37.67 -0.97
N ASP A 198 -20.24 -38.49 -0.91
CA ASP A 198 -20.05 -39.54 0.11
C ASP A 198 -19.46 -38.99 1.43
N LYS A 199 -18.88 -37.79 1.41
CA LYS A 199 -18.37 -37.08 2.57
C LYS A 199 -18.83 -35.62 2.55
N PRO A 200 -20.08 -35.35 2.96
CA PRO A 200 -20.66 -34.00 2.83
C PRO A 200 -20.09 -32.98 3.82
N THR A 201 -19.48 -33.44 4.91
CA THR A 201 -18.87 -32.60 5.93
C THR A 201 -17.36 -32.79 5.95
N TYR A 202 -16.64 -31.73 6.21
CA TYR A 202 -15.20 -31.75 6.35
C TYR A 202 -14.74 -30.76 7.45
N GLU A 203 -13.89 -31.21 8.34
CA GLU A 203 -13.33 -30.38 9.40
C GLU A 203 -11.82 -30.43 9.36
N PHE A 204 -11.19 -29.32 9.65
CA PHE A 204 -9.75 -29.29 9.88
C PHE A 204 -9.37 -28.17 10.84
N GLU A 205 -8.26 -28.37 11.56
CA GLU A 205 -7.64 -27.36 12.38
C GLU A 205 -6.69 -26.51 11.54
N MET A 206 -6.69 -25.22 11.81
CA MET A 206 -5.73 -24.27 11.30
C MET A 206 -5.19 -23.41 12.44
N GLU A 207 -3.99 -22.91 12.27
CA GLU A 207 -3.37 -21.96 13.19
C GLU A 207 -3.26 -20.59 12.53
N HIS A 208 -3.66 -19.55 13.25
CA HIS A 208 -3.51 -18.19 12.75
C HIS A 208 -2.02 -17.86 12.56
N PRO A 209 -1.57 -17.41 11.36
CA PRO A 209 -0.16 -17.29 11.05
C PRO A 209 0.60 -16.30 11.96
N VAL A 210 -0.10 -15.30 12.49
CA VAL A 210 0.50 -14.28 13.37
C VAL A 210 0.27 -14.57 14.84
N THR A 211 -1.01 -14.75 15.25
CA THR A 211 -1.37 -14.86 16.68
C THR A 211 -1.16 -16.25 17.25
N LYS A 212 -0.99 -17.26 16.38
CA LYS A 212 -0.86 -18.67 16.75
C LYS A 212 -2.10 -19.26 17.45
N GLU A 213 -3.20 -18.56 17.36
CA GLU A 213 -4.49 -19.08 17.82
C GLU A 213 -4.96 -20.22 16.93
N LYS A 214 -5.55 -21.23 17.55
CA LYS A 214 -6.09 -22.39 16.82
C LYS A 214 -7.55 -22.16 16.49
N TYR A 215 -7.91 -22.46 15.26
CA TYR A 215 -9.26 -22.40 14.73
C TYR A 215 -9.64 -23.77 14.16
N VAL A 216 -10.91 -24.10 14.26
CA VAL A 216 -11.51 -25.23 13.59
C VAL A 216 -12.40 -24.71 12.48
N LEU A 217 -12.17 -25.14 11.25
CA LEU A 217 -13.04 -24.90 10.10
C LEU A 217 -13.86 -26.14 9.85
N SER A 218 -15.18 -25.97 9.87
CA SER A 218 -16.14 -27.02 9.53
C SER A 218 -16.86 -26.62 8.24
N PHE A 219 -16.82 -27.48 7.25
CA PHE A 219 -17.53 -27.30 5.98
C PHE A 219 -18.69 -28.26 5.87
N GLU A 220 -19.80 -27.76 5.32
CA GLU A 220 -20.94 -28.56 4.96
C GLU A 220 -21.23 -28.36 3.46
N ARG A 221 -21.27 -29.47 2.71
CA ARG A 221 -21.61 -29.45 1.29
C ARG A 221 -23.06 -29.08 1.11
N GLY A 222 -23.35 -28.09 0.30
CA GLY A 222 -24.66 -27.67 -0.12
C GLY A 222 -25.04 -28.28 -1.47
N GLU A 223 -25.86 -27.53 -2.19
CA GLU A 223 -26.40 -27.95 -3.49
C GLU A 223 -25.33 -27.93 -4.57
N GLU A 224 -25.50 -28.86 -5.54
CA GLU A 224 -24.71 -28.88 -6.76
C GLU A 224 -25.53 -28.26 -7.90
N ASP A 225 -24.91 -27.33 -8.60
CA ASP A 225 -25.45 -26.69 -9.78
C ASP A 225 -24.56 -26.98 -10.99
N SER A 226 -25.14 -26.94 -12.18
CA SER A 226 -24.40 -27.17 -13.40
C SER A 226 -24.87 -26.28 -14.53
N TRP A 227 -23.95 -25.81 -15.35
CA TRP A 227 -24.26 -25.07 -16.57
C TRP A 227 -23.37 -25.50 -17.72
N GLN A 228 -23.84 -25.23 -18.92
CA GLN A 228 -23.10 -25.52 -20.14
C GLN A 228 -22.43 -24.25 -20.67
N MET A 229 -21.15 -24.35 -21.00
CA MET A 229 -20.39 -23.33 -21.65
C MET A 229 -19.70 -23.91 -22.88
N GLU A 230 -20.20 -23.62 -24.06
CA GLU A 230 -19.80 -24.26 -25.34
C GLU A 230 -19.85 -25.79 -25.26
N ASP A 231 -18.70 -26.47 -25.42
CA ASP A 231 -18.59 -27.93 -25.36
C ASP A 231 -18.23 -28.46 -23.97
N LEU A 232 -18.28 -27.59 -22.94
CA LEU A 232 -17.94 -27.93 -21.56
C LEU A 232 -19.18 -27.94 -20.68
N GLN A 233 -19.34 -29.01 -19.90
CA GLN A 233 -20.31 -29.05 -18.80
C GLN A 233 -19.55 -28.66 -17.50
N CYS A 234 -19.93 -27.54 -16.93
CA CYS A 234 -19.34 -27.03 -15.68
C CYS A 234 -20.23 -27.41 -14.49
N TYR A 235 -19.61 -27.84 -13.41
CA TYR A 235 -20.26 -28.20 -12.16
C TYR A 235 -19.74 -27.35 -11.04
N VAL A 236 -20.62 -26.81 -10.22
CA VAL A 236 -20.32 -26.09 -9.01
C VAL A 236 -21.07 -26.68 -7.84
N THR A 237 -20.36 -26.93 -6.77
CA THR A 237 -20.97 -27.32 -5.51
C THR A 237 -20.85 -26.18 -4.53
N SER A 238 -21.96 -25.69 -4.00
CA SER A 238 -21.97 -24.74 -2.91
C SER A 238 -21.48 -25.42 -1.62
N ALA A 239 -20.89 -24.64 -0.73
CA ALA A 239 -20.58 -25.11 0.62
C ALA A 239 -20.79 -23.95 1.60
N THR A 240 -21.29 -24.27 2.76
CA THR A 240 -21.26 -23.37 3.91
C THR A 240 -20.09 -23.73 4.79
N TYR A 241 -19.55 -22.77 5.54
CA TYR A 241 -18.51 -23.05 6.50
C TYR A 241 -18.75 -22.30 7.80
N GLU A 242 -18.26 -22.86 8.87
CA GLU A 242 -18.23 -22.28 10.21
C GLU A 242 -16.79 -22.26 10.72
N ILE A 243 -16.44 -21.20 11.44
CA ILE A 243 -15.13 -21.04 12.08
C ILE A 243 -15.31 -20.94 13.60
N THR A 244 -14.59 -21.76 14.33
CA THR A 244 -14.60 -21.77 15.79
C THR A 244 -13.15 -21.70 16.35
N PRO A 245 -12.83 -20.72 17.21
CA PRO A 245 -13.65 -19.56 17.58
C PRO A 245 -13.90 -18.61 16.39
N PRO A 246 -14.86 -17.67 16.48
CA PRO A 246 -15.09 -16.73 15.38
C PRO A 246 -13.87 -15.83 15.16
N LEU A 247 -13.63 -15.46 13.91
CA LEU A 247 -12.55 -14.54 13.55
C LEU A 247 -12.71 -13.20 14.25
N LYS A 248 -11.61 -12.58 14.60
CA LYS A 248 -11.59 -11.23 15.20
C LYS A 248 -12.11 -10.19 14.22
N MET A 249 -12.57 -9.05 14.79
CA MET A 249 -13.06 -7.94 13.95
C MET A 249 -11.98 -7.50 12.97
N GLY A 250 -12.34 -7.48 11.68
CA GLY A 250 -11.44 -7.11 10.57
C GLY A 250 -10.74 -8.28 9.90
N GLU A 251 -10.75 -9.47 10.49
CA GLU A 251 -10.22 -10.67 9.87
C GLU A 251 -11.24 -11.31 8.91
N ARG A 252 -10.75 -11.87 7.82
CA ARG A 252 -11.55 -12.59 6.81
C ARG A 252 -10.80 -13.81 6.35
N LEU A 253 -11.52 -14.90 6.13
CA LEU A 253 -11.00 -16.06 5.44
C LEU A 253 -11.46 -16.01 3.98
N ASN A 254 -10.50 -16.09 3.06
CA ASN A 254 -10.77 -16.30 1.64
C ASN A 254 -10.46 -17.75 1.31
N ILE A 255 -11.37 -18.40 0.58
CA ILE A 255 -11.23 -19.79 0.17
C ILE A 255 -11.23 -19.80 -1.35
N ASP A 256 -10.12 -20.27 -1.94
CA ASP A 256 -10.05 -20.47 -3.38
C ASP A 256 -10.83 -21.71 -3.75
N SER A 257 -11.77 -21.56 -4.66
CA SER A 257 -12.58 -22.65 -5.18
C SER A 257 -12.09 -23.12 -6.54
N SER A 258 -12.17 -24.42 -6.80
CA SER A 258 -11.94 -24.97 -8.13
C SER A 258 -13.27 -25.27 -8.84
N ILE A 259 -13.33 -25.00 -10.14
CA ILE A 259 -14.47 -25.41 -10.99
C ILE A 259 -14.12 -26.74 -11.63
N ASN A 260 -14.99 -27.75 -11.43
CA ASN A 260 -14.89 -29.01 -12.14
C ASN A 260 -15.62 -28.90 -13.49
N TYR A 261 -15.03 -29.45 -14.53
CA TYR A 261 -15.65 -29.50 -15.85
C TYR A 261 -15.43 -30.87 -16.51
N SER A 262 -16.34 -31.28 -17.37
CA SER A 262 -16.16 -32.42 -18.24
C SER A 262 -16.41 -31.98 -19.70
N LYS A 263 -15.64 -32.53 -20.63
CA LYS A 263 -15.93 -32.43 -22.05
C LYS A 263 -17.08 -33.42 -22.36
N LYS A 264 -18.04 -32.98 -23.15
CA LYS A 264 -19.05 -33.86 -23.75
C LYS A 264 -18.41 -34.77 -24.79
#